data_0a39f2bbb60f9ea75503fea213a3cb68
#
_entry.id   0a39f2bbb60f9ea75503fea213a3cb68
#
_cell.length_a   1.000
_cell.length_b   1.000
_cell.length_c   1.000
_cell.angle_alpha   90.00
_cell.angle_beta   90.00
_cell.angle_gamma   90.00
#
_symmetry.space_group_name_H-M   'P 1'
#
loop_
_entity.id
_entity.type
_entity.pdbx_description
1 polymer ?
#
loop_
_entity_poly.entity_id
_entity_poly.type
_entity_poly.pdbx_seq_one_letter_code
_entity_poly.pdbx_strand_id
1 'polypeptide(L)'
;MKYIVCNSETAVLNRMYDEFEKHLEDGAVISLPEHIINTQFTNRMIDDNKMGKYSYKHVIMLGQREFADIDIEESFGLYRFARLELLKKLDVDMKNVYYSECLDSENSTEDLEKYKEVLEENPIDVAIVFLGADGGILDYRYATEDNKDIHLVEFSDEERDQLRASGMEIKGNKLVSIGYENLMAARHLFVVVLGADKRKYIAELFENEDTENKTILSILNEHKNLIIFTDKEASYKSEEEVNR
;
A
#
# COMPACT_ATOMS: atom_id res chain seq x y z
N MET A 1 -16.07 -9.25 3.39
CA MET A 1 -14.68 -9.65 3.07
C MET A 1 -14.67 -10.77 2.03
N LYS A 2 -13.78 -10.74 1.05
CA LYS A 2 -13.46 -11.86 0.14
C LYS A 2 -12.05 -12.35 0.45
N TYR A 3 -11.84 -13.68 0.46
CA TYR A 3 -10.56 -14.29 0.77
C TYR A 3 -10.12 -15.16 -0.40
N ILE A 4 -8.92 -14.94 -0.91
CA ILE A 4 -8.38 -15.62 -2.10
C ILE A 4 -7.04 -16.27 -1.74
N VAL A 5 -6.96 -17.60 -1.94
CA VAL A 5 -5.75 -18.39 -1.66
C VAL A 5 -5.13 -18.87 -2.96
N CYS A 6 -3.87 -18.54 -3.19
CA CYS A 6 -3.12 -18.92 -4.37
C CYS A 6 -1.95 -19.86 -4.05
N ASN A 7 -1.43 -20.54 -5.07
CA ASN A 7 -0.36 -21.53 -4.88
C ASN A 7 1.03 -20.92 -4.70
N SER A 8 1.20 -19.64 -5.06
CA SER A 8 2.47 -18.92 -5.00
C SER A 8 2.25 -17.41 -5.04
N GLU A 9 3.25 -16.64 -4.67
CA GLU A 9 3.29 -15.18 -4.80
C GLU A 9 2.92 -14.72 -6.22
N THR A 10 3.54 -15.29 -7.25
CA THR A 10 3.22 -14.95 -8.65
C THR A 10 1.73 -15.19 -8.97
N ALA A 11 1.14 -16.24 -8.45
CA ALA A 11 -0.29 -16.52 -8.64
C ALA A 11 -1.15 -15.51 -7.86
N VAL A 12 -0.74 -15.10 -6.67
CA VAL A 12 -1.38 -14.02 -5.90
C VAL A 12 -1.38 -12.73 -6.71
N LEU A 13 -0.22 -12.30 -7.20
CA LEU A 13 -0.07 -11.05 -7.96
C LEU A 13 -0.90 -11.04 -9.25
N ASN A 14 -0.94 -12.17 -9.97
CA ASN A 14 -1.77 -12.31 -11.16
C ASN A 14 -3.27 -12.26 -10.81
N ARG A 15 -3.69 -12.97 -9.76
CA ARG A 15 -5.09 -12.99 -9.34
C ARG A 15 -5.55 -11.63 -8.82
N MET A 16 -4.66 -10.93 -8.12
CA MET A 16 -4.90 -9.57 -7.66
C MET A 16 -5.06 -8.60 -8.84
N TYR A 17 -4.23 -8.73 -9.87
CA TYR A 17 -4.39 -7.93 -11.09
C TYR A 17 -5.73 -8.19 -11.79
N ASP A 18 -6.20 -9.44 -11.86
CA ASP A 18 -7.51 -9.79 -12.43
C ASP A 18 -8.70 -9.18 -11.66
N GLU A 19 -8.53 -8.91 -10.35
CA GLU A 19 -9.52 -8.17 -9.57
C GLU A 19 -9.35 -6.65 -9.76
N PHE A 20 -8.11 -6.16 -9.77
CA PHE A 20 -7.77 -4.75 -9.92
C PHE A 20 -8.24 -4.17 -11.25
N GLU A 21 -8.03 -4.87 -12.36
CA GLU A 21 -8.39 -4.39 -13.70
C GLU A 21 -9.90 -4.11 -13.86
N LYS A 22 -10.75 -4.72 -13.03
CA LYS A 22 -12.20 -4.47 -13.02
C LYS A 22 -12.59 -3.08 -12.53
N HIS A 23 -11.64 -2.40 -11.90
CA HIS A 23 -11.81 -1.07 -11.31
C HIS A 23 -10.98 0.01 -12.02
N LEU A 24 -10.29 -0.37 -13.12
CA LEU A 24 -9.57 0.58 -13.96
C LEU A 24 -10.54 1.27 -14.92
N GLU A 25 -11.17 2.31 -14.43
CA GLU A 25 -12.00 3.22 -15.23
C GLU A 25 -11.21 4.49 -15.55
N ASP A 26 -11.67 5.26 -16.55
CA ASP A 26 -11.08 6.56 -16.86
C ASP A 26 -11.26 7.53 -15.68
N GLY A 27 -10.17 8.08 -15.19
CA GLY A 27 -10.16 8.92 -13.99
C GLY A 27 -10.17 8.16 -12.66
N ALA A 28 -9.99 6.83 -12.66
CA ALA A 28 -9.88 6.06 -11.42
C ALA A 28 -8.74 6.58 -10.53
N VAL A 29 -8.95 6.56 -9.22
CA VAL A 29 -7.96 6.94 -8.22
C VAL A 29 -7.37 5.67 -7.60
N ILE A 30 -6.07 5.45 -7.79
CA ILE A 30 -5.39 4.25 -7.31
C ILE A 30 -4.24 4.59 -6.37
N SER A 31 -4.06 3.76 -5.35
CA SER A 31 -2.97 3.89 -4.39
C SER A 31 -2.21 2.56 -4.29
N LEU A 32 -0.97 2.56 -4.77
CA LEU A 32 -0.12 1.39 -4.88
C LEU A 32 1.09 1.50 -3.94
N PRO A 33 1.45 0.40 -3.24
CA PRO A 33 2.66 0.37 -2.44
C PRO A 33 3.91 0.19 -3.32
N GLU A 34 5.03 0.66 -2.85
CA GLU A 34 6.33 0.49 -3.53
C GLU A 34 6.72 -0.98 -3.75
N HIS A 35 6.31 -1.87 -2.85
CA HIS A 35 6.61 -3.31 -2.92
C HIS A 35 6.04 -4.02 -4.15
N ILE A 36 5.01 -3.45 -4.79
CA ILE A 36 4.41 -4.05 -5.98
C ILE A 36 5.16 -3.71 -7.27
N ILE A 37 6.04 -2.69 -7.23
CA ILE A 37 6.79 -2.22 -8.40
C ILE A 37 7.82 -3.27 -8.80
N ASN A 38 8.00 -3.46 -10.11
CA ASN A 38 8.84 -4.50 -10.71
C ASN A 38 8.38 -5.94 -10.45
N THR A 39 7.11 -6.11 -10.04
CA THR A 39 6.50 -7.44 -9.92
C THR A 39 5.67 -7.81 -11.15
N GLN A 40 5.16 -9.03 -11.17
CA GLN A 40 4.25 -9.50 -12.21
C GLN A 40 2.99 -8.62 -12.33
N PHE A 41 2.51 -8.01 -11.25
CA PHE A 41 1.37 -7.11 -11.26
C PHE A 41 1.65 -5.86 -12.12
N THR A 42 2.72 -5.12 -11.81
CA THR A 42 3.07 -3.90 -12.56
C THR A 42 3.57 -4.20 -13.97
N ASN A 43 4.17 -5.37 -14.22
CA ASN A 43 4.50 -5.81 -15.56
C ASN A 43 3.23 -5.96 -16.43
N ARG A 44 2.16 -6.53 -15.87
CA ARG A 44 0.86 -6.61 -16.57
C ARG A 44 0.25 -5.24 -16.81
N MET A 45 0.33 -4.31 -15.85
CA MET A 45 -0.10 -2.91 -16.07
C MET A 45 0.57 -2.31 -17.31
N ILE A 46 1.90 -2.47 -17.39
CA ILE A 46 2.71 -1.93 -18.48
C ILE A 46 2.36 -2.60 -19.82
N ASP A 47 2.23 -3.91 -19.82
CA ASP A 47 1.93 -4.68 -21.04
C ASP A 47 0.52 -4.36 -21.57
N ASP A 48 -0.48 -4.35 -20.69
CA ASP A 48 -1.87 -4.02 -21.05
C ASP A 48 -1.99 -2.56 -21.54
N ASN A 49 -1.24 -1.62 -20.97
CA ASN A 49 -1.18 -0.24 -21.45
C ASN A 49 -0.52 -0.15 -22.82
N LYS A 50 0.63 -0.80 -23.05
CA LYS A 50 1.29 -0.86 -24.36
C LYS A 50 0.43 -1.48 -25.45
N MET A 51 -0.38 -2.48 -25.09
CA MET A 51 -1.34 -3.11 -26.02
C MET A 51 -2.61 -2.28 -26.24
N GLY A 52 -2.76 -1.17 -25.55
CA GLY A 52 -3.94 -0.29 -25.64
C GLY A 52 -5.19 -0.87 -24.98
N LYS A 53 -5.06 -1.87 -24.11
CA LYS A 53 -6.18 -2.44 -23.37
C LYS A 53 -6.70 -1.45 -22.32
N TYR A 54 -5.78 -0.78 -21.61
CA TYR A 54 -6.07 0.28 -20.64
C TYR A 54 -5.19 1.49 -20.89
N SER A 55 -5.73 2.69 -20.66
CA SER A 55 -4.98 3.94 -20.60
C SER A 55 -4.95 4.43 -19.15
N TYR A 56 -3.80 4.88 -18.70
CA TYR A 56 -3.61 5.50 -17.38
C TYR A 56 -3.55 7.03 -17.46
N LYS A 57 -3.83 7.61 -18.65
CA LYS A 57 -3.66 9.05 -18.90
C LYS A 57 -4.42 9.94 -17.92
N HIS A 58 -5.62 9.53 -17.53
CA HIS A 58 -6.46 10.29 -16.61
C HIS A 58 -6.55 9.63 -15.22
N VAL A 59 -5.90 8.49 -15.04
CA VAL A 59 -5.82 7.83 -13.72
C VAL A 59 -5.03 8.71 -12.77
N ILE A 60 -5.56 8.86 -11.56
CA ILE A 60 -4.88 9.55 -10.46
C ILE A 60 -4.13 8.52 -9.62
N MET A 61 -2.84 8.76 -9.39
CA MET A 61 -1.99 7.88 -8.61
C MET A 61 -1.56 8.58 -7.32
N LEU A 62 -1.91 7.98 -6.19
CA LEU A 62 -1.62 8.50 -4.85
C LEU A 62 -0.57 7.65 -4.17
N GLY A 63 0.54 8.24 -3.75
CA GLY A 63 1.58 7.59 -2.95
C GLY A 63 1.10 7.29 -1.55
N GLN A 64 1.47 6.12 -1.01
CA GLN A 64 1.12 5.74 0.36
C GLN A 64 2.13 6.29 1.37
N ARG A 65 3.38 6.38 0.96
CA ARG A 65 4.49 6.83 1.78
C ARG A 65 5.50 7.61 0.96
N GLU A 66 6.22 8.54 1.60
CA GLU A 66 7.40 9.19 1.03
C GLU A 66 8.33 9.66 2.14
N PHE A 67 9.63 9.72 1.85
CA PHE A 67 10.60 10.28 2.79
C PHE A 67 10.38 11.77 2.98
N ALA A 68 10.32 12.20 4.24
CA ALA A 68 10.01 13.57 4.62
C ALA A 68 11.24 14.49 4.73
N ASP A 69 12.43 13.91 4.72
CA ASP A 69 13.70 14.64 4.95
C ASP A 69 14.72 14.44 3.83
N ILE A 70 14.24 14.04 2.66
CA ILE A 70 15.02 14.00 1.41
C ILE A 70 14.20 14.61 0.27
N ASP A 71 14.89 15.23 -0.68
CA ASP A 71 14.26 15.79 -1.87
C ASP A 71 13.55 14.67 -2.67
N ILE A 72 12.29 14.91 -3.03
CA ILE A 72 11.45 13.95 -3.77
C ILE A 72 12.08 13.52 -5.11
N GLU A 73 12.92 14.33 -5.71
CA GLU A 73 13.69 14.01 -6.92
C GLU A 73 15.02 13.30 -6.61
N GLU A 74 15.40 13.15 -5.35
CA GLU A 74 16.59 12.40 -4.95
C GLU A 74 16.46 10.93 -5.31
N SER A 75 17.62 10.28 -5.53
CA SER A 75 17.68 8.90 -6.06
C SER A 75 17.07 7.83 -5.15
N PHE A 76 16.76 8.18 -3.91
CA PHE A 76 16.31 7.26 -2.87
C PHE A 76 14.87 7.50 -2.41
N GLY A 77 14.16 8.48 -2.99
CA GLY A 77 12.74 8.72 -2.73
C GLY A 77 11.85 7.63 -3.32
N LEU A 78 10.75 7.33 -2.65
CA LEU A 78 9.77 6.33 -3.11
C LEU A 78 9.08 6.80 -4.39
N TYR A 79 8.74 8.09 -4.50
CA TYR A 79 8.24 8.70 -5.74
C TYR A 79 9.20 8.51 -6.90
N ARG A 80 10.50 8.80 -6.68
CA ARG A 80 11.49 8.64 -7.75
C ARG A 80 11.61 7.19 -8.20
N PHE A 81 11.58 6.25 -7.27
CA PHE A 81 11.56 4.82 -7.60
C PHE A 81 10.30 4.48 -8.43
N ALA A 82 9.12 4.87 -7.97
CA ALA A 82 7.87 4.66 -8.70
C ALA A 82 7.90 5.32 -10.09
N ARG A 83 8.41 6.56 -10.17
CA ARG A 83 8.54 7.30 -11.43
C ARG A 83 9.41 6.60 -12.46
N LEU A 84 10.56 6.08 -12.04
CA LEU A 84 11.51 5.44 -12.97
C LEU A 84 11.05 4.03 -13.37
N GLU A 85 10.54 3.27 -12.41
CA GLU A 85 10.28 1.85 -12.59
C GLU A 85 8.85 1.53 -13.05
N LEU A 86 7.90 2.46 -12.88
CA LEU A 86 6.51 2.26 -13.29
C LEU A 86 5.96 3.42 -14.11
N LEU A 87 5.89 4.64 -13.54
CA LEU A 87 5.10 5.73 -14.12
C LEU A 87 5.56 6.13 -15.51
N LYS A 88 6.87 6.18 -15.77
CA LYS A 88 7.44 6.46 -17.10
C LYS A 88 7.20 5.36 -18.13
N LYS A 89 6.77 4.19 -17.71
CA LYS A 89 6.46 3.05 -18.60
C LYS A 89 4.98 2.97 -18.95
N LEU A 90 4.16 3.80 -18.29
CA LEU A 90 2.73 3.99 -18.54
C LEU A 90 2.49 5.32 -19.25
N ASP A 91 1.30 5.51 -19.80
CA ASP A 91 0.86 6.77 -20.42
C ASP A 91 0.25 7.76 -19.42
N VAL A 92 0.51 7.60 -18.12
CA VAL A 92 -0.02 8.46 -17.05
C VAL A 92 0.41 9.92 -17.25
N ASP A 93 -0.52 10.85 -17.09
CA ASP A 93 -0.20 12.28 -17.03
C ASP A 93 0.41 12.58 -15.65
N MET A 94 1.67 13.01 -15.60
CA MET A 94 2.39 13.25 -14.35
C MET A 94 1.75 14.28 -13.41
N LYS A 95 0.85 15.16 -13.96
CA LYS A 95 0.05 16.07 -13.13
C LYS A 95 -1.01 15.37 -12.27
N ASN A 96 -1.33 14.10 -12.59
CA ASN A 96 -2.27 13.27 -11.84
C ASN A 96 -1.54 12.32 -10.87
N VAL A 97 -0.24 12.53 -10.62
CA VAL A 97 0.56 11.72 -9.70
C VAL A 97 0.91 12.57 -8.48
N TYR A 98 0.47 12.13 -7.31
CA TYR A 98 0.66 12.86 -6.07
C TYR A 98 1.39 11.98 -5.04
N TYR A 99 2.43 12.55 -4.46
CA TYR A 99 3.16 12.02 -3.31
C TYR A 99 3.32 13.15 -2.29
N SER A 100 3.47 12.81 -1.03
CA SER A 100 3.73 13.82 -0.03
C SER A 100 5.11 14.45 -0.26
N GLU A 101 5.17 15.77 -0.26
CA GLU A 101 6.40 16.55 -0.31
C GLU A 101 6.58 17.25 1.04
N CYS A 102 7.16 16.56 2.00
CA CYS A 102 7.42 17.13 3.32
C CYS A 102 8.93 17.24 3.53
N LEU A 103 9.54 18.32 3.05
CA LEU A 103 10.99 18.51 3.04
C LEU A 103 11.54 19.26 4.24
N ASP A 104 10.70 20.01 4.93
CA ASP A 104 11.14 20.91 5.99
C ASP A 104 10.46 20.59 7.32
N SER A 105 11.26 20.28 8.33
CA SER A 105 10.76 20.01 9.68
C SER A 105 10.04 21.21 10.32
N GLU A 106 10.29 22.42 9.85
CA GLU A 106 9.62 23.63 10.35
C GLU A 106 8.22 23.82 9.75
N ASN A 107 8.00 23.31 8.52
CA ASN A 107 6.73 23.40 7.78
C ASN A 107 6.00 22.06 7.65
N SER A 108 6.46 21.01 8.32
CA SER A 108 5.94 19.65 8.19
C SER A 108 4.41 19.55 8.35
N THR A 109 3.82 20.33 9.25
CA THR A 109 2.36 20.35 9.46
C THR A 109 1.62 20.89 8.24
N GLU A 110 2.12 21.96 7.63
CA GLU A 110 1.50 22.56 6.43
C GLU A 110 1.58 21.60 5.23
N ASP A 111 2.72 20.92 5.06
CA ASP A 111 2.90 19.97 3.96
C ASP A 111 2.05 18.71 4.14
N LEU A 112 1.89 18.23 5.38
CA LEU A 112 0.95 17.14 5.68
C LEU A 112 -0.50 17.54 5.36
N GLU A 113 -0.93 18.74 5.75
CA GLU A 113 -2.29 19.25 5.46
C GLU A 113 -2.52 19.37 3.95
N LYS A 114 -1.54 19.83 3.17
CA LYS A 114 -1.64 19.87 1.69
C LYS A 114 -1.88 18.48 1.09
N TYR A 115 -1.15 17.47 1.56
CA TYR A 115 -1.35 16.12 1.05
C TYR A 115 -2.65 15.51 1.54
N LYS A 116 -3.10 15.85 2.73
CA LYS A 116 -4.42 15.50 3.24
C LYS A 116 -5.54 16.06 2.36
N GLU A 117 -5.46 17.33 1.97
CA GLU A 117 -6.40 17.96 1.03
C GLU A 117 -6.45 17.18 -0.31
N VAL A 118 -5.29 16.76 -0.83
CA VAL A 118 -5.22 15.92 -2.04
C VAL A 118 -5.96 14.59 -1.87
N LEU A 119 -5.81 13.93 -0.71
CA LEU A 119 -6.50 12.67 -0.42
C LEU A 119 -8.02 12.86 -0.27
N GLU A 120 -8.44 13.98 0.32
CA GLU A 120 -9.87 14.34 0.48
C GLU A 120 -10.53 14.69 -0.87
N GLU A 121 -9.82 15.39 -1.74
CA GLU A 121 -10.30 15.75 -3.08
C GLU A 121 -10.33 14.56 -4.05
N ASN A 122 -9.50 13.54 -3.79
CA ASN A 122 -9.35 12.35 -4.63
C ASN A 122 -9.60 11.06 -3.84
N PRO A 123 -10.86 10.72 -3.54
CA PRO A 123 -11.19 9.49 -2.82
C PRO A 123 -10.68 8.26 -3.55
N ILE A 124 -9.94 7.40 -2.85
CA ILE A 124 -9.28 6.23 -3.43
C ILE A 124 -10.31 5.20 -3.93
N ASP A 125 -10.25 4.83 -5.20
CA ASP A 125 -11.05 3.75 -5.76
C ASP A 125 -10.48 2.38 -5.40
N VAL A 126 -9.15 2.21 -5.52
CA VAL A 126 -8.47 0.97 -5.15
C VAL A 126 -7.18 1.28 -4.38
N ALA A 127 -7.11 0.80 -3.15
CA ALA A 127 -5.89 0.74 -2.36
C ALA A 127 -5.36 -0.70 -2.29
N ILE A 128 -4.06 -0.87 -2.48
CA ILE A 128 -3.36 -2.15 -2.30
C ILE A 128 -2.33 -1.97 -1.18
N VAL A 129 -2.33 -2.87 -0.20
CA VAL A 129 -1.35 -2.87 0.89
C VAL A 129 -0.82 -4.27 1.16
N PHE A 130 0.40 -4.37 1.70
CA PHE A 130 1.03 -5.63 2.08
C PHE A 130 1.15 -5.71 3.59
N LEU A 131 0.86 -6.91 4.12
CA LEU A 131 1.13 -7.21 5.53
C LEU A 131 2.63 -7.44 5.75
N GLY A 132 3.21 -6.69 6.65
CA GLY A 132 4.61 -6.80 7.06
C GLY A 132 4.92 -8.04 7.90
N ALA A 133 6.19 -8.34 8.10
CA ALA A 133 6.65 -9.48 8.90
C ALA A 133 6.29 -9.36 10.39
N ASP A 134 6.09 -8.15 10.87
CA ASP A 134 5.66 -7.80 12.22
C ASP A 134 4.12 -7.83 12.40
N GLY A 135 3.37 -8.04 11.31
CA GLY A 135 1.90 -7.96 11.29
C GLY A 135 1.37 -6.55 11.10
N GLY A 136 2.24 -5.60 10.76
CA GLY A 136 1.88 -4.23 10.42
C GLY A 136 1.46 -4.08 8.97
N ILE A 137 0.80 -2.98 8.68
CA ILE A 137 0.51 -2.49 7.32
C ILE A 137 1.06 -1.08 7.25
N LEU A 138 1.75 -0.75 6.17
CA LEU A 138 2.57 0.44 6.07
C LEU A 138 3.65 0.42 7.18
N ASP A 139 3.53 1.31 8.16
CA ASP A 139 4.46 1.49 9.28
C ASP A 139 3.82 1.25 10.65
N TYR A 140 2.61 0.70 10.72
CA TYR A 140 1.90 0.50 11.98
C TYR A 140 1.21 -0.86 12.08
N ARG A 141 1.35 -1.50 13.23
CA ARG A 141 0.70 -2.77 13.58
C ARG A 141 -0.64 -2.58 14.30
N TYR A 142 -0.75 -1.52 15.09
CA TYR A 142 -1.95 -1.21 15.87
C TYR A 142 -2.51 0.12 15.43
N ALA A 143 -3.84 0.21 15.36
CA ALA A 143 -4.52 1.47 15.09
C ALA A 143 -4.52 2.33 16.36
N THR A 144 -4.08 3.56 16.23
CA THR A 144 -4.04 4.57 17.29
C THR A 144 -4.54 5.91 16.75
N GLU A 145 -4.78 6.88 17.61
CA GLU A 145 -5.12 8.24 17.16
C GLU A 145 -3.97 8.88 16.37
N ASP A 146 -2.70 8.51 16.67
CA ASP A 146 -1.52 9.10 16.02
C ASP A 146 -1.33 8.62 14.57
N ASN A 147 -1.81 7.43 14.20
CA ASN A 147 -1.72 6.86 12.86
C ASN A 147 -3.07 6.74 12.14
N LYS A 148 -4.07 7.43 12.65
CA LYS A 148 -5.42 7.46 12.10
C LYS A 148 -5.48 8.16 10.75
N ASP A 149 -4.83 9.30 10.63
CA ASP A 149 -4.73 10.13 9.44
C ASP A 149 -3.28 10.17 8.93
N ILE A 150 -3.01 10.97 7.92
CA ILE A 150 -1.64 11.18 7.45
C ILE A 150 -0.74 11.64 8.61
N HIS A 151 0.44 11.06 8.73
CA HIS A 151 1.33 11.30 9.86
C HIS A 151 2.80 11.12 9.49
N LEU A 152 3.68 11.64 10.35
CA LEU A 152 5.11 11.45 10.28
C LEU A 152 5.54 10.27 11.13
N VAL A 153 6.37 9.41 10.56
CA VAL A 153 7.05 8.31 11.24
C VAL A 153 8.53 8.63 11.34
N GLU A 154 9.07 8.55 12.55
CA GLU A 154 10.52 8.65 12.78
C GLU A 154 11.09 7.25 12.98
N PHE A 155 12.10 6.90 12.19
CA PHE A 155 12.84 5.67 12.42
C PHE A 155 13.78 5.81 13.60
N SER A 156 13.75 4.84 14.51
CA SER A 156 14.80 4.69 15.51
C SER A 156 16.14 4.36 14.83
N ASP A 157 17.25 4.62 15.52
CA ASP A 157 18.58 4.24 15.02
C ASP A 157 18.67 2.73 14.78
N GLU A 158 18.02 1.93 15.63
CA GLU A 158 18.00 0.47 15.52
C GLU A 158 17.25 -0.01 14.27
N GLU A 159 16.06 0.53 13.99
CA GLU A 159 15.29 0.21 12.78
C GLU A 159 16.05 0.62 11.51
N ARG A 160 16.68 1.78 11.53
CA ARG A 160 17.50 2.28 10.43
C ARG A 160 18.68 1.37 10.14
N ASP A 161 19.38 0.91 11.18
CA ASP A 161 20.51 0.01 11.03
C ASP A 161 20.08 -1.38 10.56
N GLN A 162 18.92 -1.89 10.99
CA GLN A 162 18.34 -3.13 10.48
C GLN A 162 18.00 -3.03 8.98
N LEU A 163 17.39 -1.93 8.55
CA LEU A 163 17.06 -1.70 7.14
C LEU A 163 18.32 -1.54 6.29
N ARG A 164 19.37 -0.86 6.77
CA ARG A 164 20.67 -0.78 6.11
C ARG A 164 21.34 -2.14 6.00
N ALA A 165 21.26 -2.95 7.05
CA ALA A 165 21.80 -4.31 7.04
C ALA A 165 21.09 -5.23 6.04
N SER A 166 19.82 -4.96 5.72
CA SER A 166 19.07 -5.65 4.67
C SER A 166 19.42 -5.20 3.24
N GLY A 167 20.34 -4.24 3.09
CA GLY A 167 20.80 -3.71 1.79
C GLY A 167 19.99 -2.54 1.28
N MET A 168 19.09 -1.98 2.08
CA MET A 168 18.38 -0.74 1.72
C MET A 168 19.26 0.47 2.00
N GLU A 169 19.50 1.28 1.00
CA GLU A 169 20.17 2.56 1.17
C GLU A 169 19.16 3.62 1.62
N ILE A 170 19.05 3.81 2.94
CA ILE A 170 18.15 4.80 3.54
C ILE A 170 18.98 6.03 3.91
N LYS A 171 18.62 7.16 3.33
CA LYS A 171 19.21 8.46 3.67
C LYS A 171 18.33 9.27 4.61
N GLY A 172 17.00 9.11 4.49
CA GLY A 172 16.04 9.80 5.34
C GLY A 172 15.90 9.17 6.74
N ASN A 173 15.42 9.97 7.67
CA ASN A 173 15.09 9.55 9.04
C ASN A 173 13.59 9.62 9.32
N LYS A 174 12.85 10.31 8.46
CA LYS A 174 11.43 10.55 8.60
C LYS A 174 10.69 10.08 7.35
N LEU A 175 9.50 9.54 7.56
CA LEU A 175 8.61 9.08 6.52
C LEU A 175 7.23 9.70 6.75
N VAL A 176 6.63 10.27 5.71
CA VAL A 176 5.20 10.56 5.69
C VAL A 176 4.48 9.29 5.31
N SER A 177 3.42 8.95 6.02
CA SER A 177 2.57 7.80 5.75
C SER A 177 1.11 8.20 5.78
N ILE A 178 0.28 7.62 4.90
CA ILE A 178 -1.17 7.73 5.02
C ILE A 178 -1.66 6.92 6.20
N GLY A 179 -2.75 7.35 6.84
CA GLY A 179 -3.31 6.68 7.98
C GLY A 179 -4.29 5.55 7.60
N TYR A 180 -4.70 4.78 8.61
CA TYR A 180 -5.63 3.67 8.39
C TYR A 180 -7.04 4.15 7.97
N GLU A 181 -7.48 5.35 8.35
CA GLU A 181 -8.76 5.88 7.89
C GLU A 181 -8.76 6.19 6.38
N ASN A 182 -7.62 6.58 5.81
CA ASN A 182 -7.49 6.73 4.36
C ASN A 182 -7.69 5.39 3.63
N LEU A 183 -7.17 4.29 4.21
CA LEU A 183 -7.39 2.94 3.70
C LEU A 183 -8.84 2.49 3.87
N MET A 184 -9.46 2.79 5.03
CA MET A 184 -10.86 2.48 5.32
C MET A 184 -11.85 3.27 4.48
N ALA A 185 -11.46 4.46 4.02
CA ALA A 185 -12.25 5.30 3.12
C ALA A 185 -12.17 4.86 1.65
N ALA A 186 -11.19 4.02 1.28
CA ALA A 186 -11.06 3.52 -0.08
C ALA A 186 -12.33 2.74 -0.50
N ARG A 187 -12.70 2.82 -1.79
CA ARG A 187 -13.86 2.07 -2.30
C ARG A 187 -13.61 0.56 -2.31
N HIS A 188 -12.38 0.16 -2.65
CA HIS A 188 -11.90 -1.22 -2.64
C HIS A 188 -10.54 -1.29 -1.95
N LEU A 189 -10.39 -2.23 -1.03
CA LEU A 189 -9.14 -2.44 -0.30
C LEU A 189 -8.64 -3.86 -0.55
N PHE A 190 -7.42 -3.96 -1.06
CA PHE A 190 -6.73 -5.23 -1.31
C PHE A 190 -5.58 -5.37 -0.32
N VAL A 191 -5.63 -6.40 0.51
CA VAL A 191 -4.58 -6.74 1.47
C VAL A 191 -3.85 -7.99 0.99
N VAL A 192 -2.55 -7.91 0.84
CA VAL A 192 -1.68 -9.00 0.39
C VAL A 192 -0.90 -9.57 1.57
N VAL A 193 -0.99 -10.88 1.75
CA VAL A 193 -0.32 -11.58 2.84
C VAL A 193 0.43 -12.79 2.26
N LEU A 194 1.76 -12.74 2.31
CA LEU A 194 2.64 -13.73 1.70
C LEU A 194 3.63 -14.32 2.71
N GLY A 195 3.82 -15.63 2.67
CA GLY A 195 4.81 -16.33 3.46
C GLY A 195 4.32 -16.85 4.81
N ALA A 196 4.92 -17.96 5.25
CA ALA A 196 4.51 -18.71 6.44
C ALA A 196 4.62 -17.93 7.75
N ASP A 197 5.52 -16.94 7.82
CA ASP A 197 5.75 -16.07 8.98
C ASP A 197 4.51 -15.20 9.31
N LYS A 198 3.66 -14.95 8.33
CA LYS A 198 2.46 -14.12 8.46
C LYS A 198 1.18 -14.91 8.76
N ARG A 199 1.23 -16.25 8.68
CA ARG A 199 0.09 -17.13 8.94
C ARG A 199 -0.56 -16.89 10.31
N LYS A 200 0.23 -16.58 11.33
CA LYS A 200 -0.26 -16.29 12.68
C LYS A 200 -1.19 -15.08 12.73
N TYR A 201 -0.93 -14.04 11.94
CA TYR A 201 -1.77 -12.84 11.89
C TYR A 201 -3.10 -13.08 11.16
N ILE A 202 -3.08 -13.95 10.15
CA ILE A 202 -4.32 -14.41 9.52
C ILE A 202 -5.12 -15.30 10.48
N ALA A 203 -4.45 -16.15 11.29
CA ALA A 203 -5.11 -16.94 12.32
C ALA A 203 -5.81 -16.04 13.36
N GLU A 204 -5.11 -15.04 13.90
CA GLU A 204 -5.64 -14.05 14.83
C GLU A 204 -6.91 -13.37 14.28
N LEU A 205 -6.93 -13.02 12.98
CA LEU A 205 -8.07 -12.41 12.31
C LEU A 205 -9.33 -13.30 12.35
N PHE A 206 -9.16 -14.62 12.21
CA PHE A 206 -10.28 -15.57 12.16
C PHE A 206 -10.67 -16.14 13.51
N GLU A 207 -9.78 -16.10 14.51
CA GLU A 207 -10.03 -16.66 15.84
C GLU A 207 -10.71 -15.66 16.79
N ASN A 208 -10.90 -14.40 16.36
CA ASN A 208 -11.61 -13.34 17.11
C ASN A 208 -11.11 -13.22 18.56
N GLU A 209 -9.81 -13.20 18.76
CA GLU A 209 -9.27 -12.82 20.07
C GLU A 209 -9.57 -11.34 20.31
N ASP A 210 -10.48 -11.11 21.25
CA ASP A 210 -10.89 -9.77 21.70
C ASP A 210 -9.71 -9.16 22.50
N THR A 211 -8.77 -8.55 21.79
CA THR A 211 -7.61 -7.90 22.39
C THR A 211 -7.96 -6.44 22.66
N GLU A 212 -7.52 -5.92 23.81
CA GLU A 212 -7.69 -4.50 24.18
C GLU A 212 -7.14 -3.55 23.08
N ASN A 213 -6.13 -4.01 22.34
CA ASN A 213 -5.55 -3.26 21.21
C ASN A 213 -5.94 -3.93 19.88
N LYS A 214 -6.77 -3.27 19.11
CA LYS A 214 -7.11 -3.73 17.76
C LYS A 214 -5.89 -3.66 16.85
N THR A 215 -5.52 -4.80 16.27
CA THR A 215 -4.50 -4.82 15.22
C THR A 215 -5.01 -4.11 13.97
N ILE A 216 -4.12 -3.57 13.17
CA ILE A 216 -4.52 -2.90 11.91
C ILE A 216 -5.30 -3.87 11.01
N LEU A 217 -4.89 -5.12 10.90
CA LEU A 217 -5.57 -6.10 10.07
C LEU A 217 -7.01 -6.36 10.56
N SER A 218 -7.26 -6.36 11.87
CA SER A 218 -8.63 -6.50 12.42
C SER A 218 -9.51 -5.27 12.12
N ILE A 219 -8.94 -4.07 12.12
CA ILE A 219 -9.65 -2.85 11.70
C ILE A 219 -10.00 -2.93 10.21
N LEU A 220 -9.02 -3.23 9.37
CA LEU A 220 -9.24 -3.32 7.92
C LEU A 220 -10.24 -4.43 7.55
N ASN A 221 -10.41 -5.45 8.40
CA ASN A 221 -11.44 -6.49 8.22
C ASN A 221 -12.87 -5.94 8.28
N GLU A 222 -13.07 -4.78 8.89
CA GLU A 222 -14.38 -4.09 8.92
C GLU A 222 -14.71 -3.38 7.59
N HIS A 223 -13.73 -3.31 6.65
CA HIS A 223 -13.92 -2.66 5.36
C HIS A 223 -14.91 -3.41 4.47
N LYS A 224 -15.89 -2.70 3.90
CA LYS A 224 -17.02 -3.31 3.16
C LYS A 224 -16.59 -4.11 1.94
N ASN A 225 -15.59 -3.62 1.21
CA ASN A 225 -15.08 -4.19 -0.04
C ASN A 225 -13.62 -4.65 0.12
N LEU A 226 -13.35 -5.37 1.22
CA LEU A 226 -12.04 -5.97 1.47
C LEU A 226 -11.86 -7.24 0.66
N ILE A 227 -10.70 -7.38 -0.01
CA ILE A 227 -10.20 -8.63 -0.54
C ILE A 227 -8.84 -8.91 0.08
N ILE A 228 -8.71 -10.07 0.74
CA ILE A 228 -7.43 -10.57 1.24
C ILE A 228 -6.90 -11.60 0.25
N PHE A 229 -5.70 -11.36 -0.25
CA PHE A 229 -4.97 -12.29 -1.13
C PHE A 229 -3.84 -12.95 -0.35
N THR A 230 -3.81 -14.27 -0.32
CA THR A 230 -2.75 -15.01 0.36
C THR A 230 -2.14 -16.07 -0.54
N ASP A 231 -0.88 -16.43 -0.28
CA ASP A 231 -0.33 -17.70 -0.73
C ASP A 231 -0.74 -18.83 0.26
N LYS A 232 -0.45 -20.08 -0.13
CA LYS A 232 -0.76 -21.24 0.72
C LYS A 232 0.01 -21.25 2.03
N GLU A 233 1.18 -20.62 2.08
CA GLU A 233 2.03 -20.60 3.26
C GLU A 233 1.49 -19.65 4.33
N ALA A 234 0.98 -18.49 3.91
CA ALA A 234 0.34 -17.52 4.80
C ALA A 234 -1.10 -17.89 5.14
N SER A 235 -1.77 -18.71 4.32
CA SER A 235 -3.17 -19.06 4.51
C SER A 235 -3.41 -19.88 5.77
N TYR A 236 -4.41 -19.47 6.59
CA TYR A 236 -4.86 -20.20 7.78
C TYR A 236 -6.07 -21.11 7.46
N LYS A 237 -6.99 -20.63 6.63
CA LYS A 237 -8.18 -21.38 6.17
C LYS A 237 -8.18 -21.49 4.66
N SER A 238 -8.92 -22.45 4.12
CA SER A 238 -9.15 -22.52 2.68
C SER A 238 -10.08 -21.39 2.21
N GLU A 239 -9.98 -21.04 0.93
CA GLU A 239 -10.88 -20.07 0.30
C GLU A 239 -12.35 -20.44 0.45
N GLU A 240 -12.68 -21.74 0.34
CA GLU A 240 -14.03 -22.24 0.47
C GLU A 240 -14.59 -22.10 1.90
N GLU A 241 -13.76 -22.20 2.94
CA GLU A 241 -14.18 -22.06 4.32
C GLU A 241 -14.52 -20.61 4.69
N VAL A 242 -13.89 -19.64 4.05
CA VAL A 242 -14.04 -18.23 4.40
C VAL A 242 -15.14 -17.53 3.57
N ASN A 243 -15.30 -17.92 2.29
CA ASN A 243 -16.23 -17.25 1.38
C ASN A 243 -17.65 -17.85 1.41
N ARG A 244 -17.93 -18.78 2.34
CA ARG A 244 -19.29 -19.32 2.60
C ARG A 244 -20.10 -18.37 3.43
#